data_7cfe38f5f4068cca15cf5e0e5e5c1640
#
_entry.id   7cfe38f5f4068cca15cf5e0e5e5c1640
#
_cell.length_a   1.000
_cell.length_b   1.000
_cell.length_c   1.000
_cell.angle_alpha   90.00
_cell.angle_beta   90.00
_cell.angle_gamma   90.00
#
_symmetry.space_group_name_H-M   'P 1'
#
loop_
_entity.id
_entity.type
_entity.pdbx_description
1 polymer ?
#
loop_
_entity_poly.entity_id
_entity_poly.type
_entity_poly.pdbx_seq_one_letter_code
_entity_poly.pdbx_strand_id
1 'polypeptide(L)'
;MESPFALIDLAGGTAFNAIPYEATADILTIAPAQDAIEQIWDKIYARIQKNDPDARLEIQDIAIPNRVWSGDTASGLLTVLGGFADGVYARHPSGVVSDSSNLGHIYYKDGMVCLDAMLRCMDAQAEQALQLSHRTVCAMCGFAGQIVSRYPAWPAQDNGTLQTLAAQCYLDATGQEAEVTVQHVGLEPSHLLAKNEQMECICVGMELLDCHSPQERWKLDTIEPFVEMIQRLLSRLSTAPQP
;
A
#
# COMPACT_ATOMS: atom_id res chain seq x y z
N MET A 1 -14.41 15.49 28.93
CA MET A 1 -14.43 14.14 29.55
C MET A 1 -12.97 13.71 29.63
N GLU A 2 -12.51 13.38 30.80
CA GLU A 2 -11.15 12.81 30.94
C GLU A 2 -11.12 11.44 30.27
N SER A 3 -10.04 11.15 29.56
CA SER A 3 -9.86 9.83 28.94
C SER A 3 -9.84 8.74 29.99
N PRO A 4 -10.53 7.61 29.80
CA PRO A 4 -10.53 6.50 30.75
C PRO A 4 -9.17 5.78 30.84
N PHE A 5 -8.23 6.11 29.95
CA PHE A 5 -6.89 5.55 29.92
C PHE A 5 -5.86 6.61 29.49
N ALA A 6 -4.59 6.36 29.83
CA ALA A 6 -3.44 7.08 29.28
C ALA A 6 -2.69 6.15 28.34
N LEU A 7 -2.35 6.64 27.16
CA LEU A 7 -1.51 5.92 26.20
C LEU A 7 -0.04 6.05 26.63
N ILE A 8 0.65 4.92 26.70
CA ILE A 8 2.05 4.83 27.08
C ILE A 8 2.91 4.67 25.85
N ASP A 9 2.56 3.72 24.99
CA ASP A 9 3.25 3.43 23.74
C ASP A 9 2.26 2.90 22.70
N LEU A 10 2.63 3.06 21.44
CA LEU A 10 1.90 2.54 20.31
C LEU A 10 2.88 2.27 19.17
N ALA A 11 2.90 1.04 18.70
CA ALA A 11 3.70 0.63 17.57
C ALA A 11 2.91 -0.33 16.66
N GLY A 12 3.23 -0.36 15.38
CA GLY A 12 2.57 -1.29 14.46
C GLY A 12 3.21 -1.28 13.09
N GLY A 13 3.21 -2.44 12.44
CA GLY A 13 3.83 -2.64 11.15
C GLY A 13 5.37 -2.57 11.19
N THR A 14 5.98 -2.77 10.03
CA THR A 14 7.45 -2.78 9.89
C THR A 14 7.94 -1.98 8.69
N ALA A 15 7.05 -1.66 7.74
CA ALA A 15 7.40 -0.96 6.52
C ALA A 15 6.19 -0.19 5.95
N PHE A 16 6.45 0.98 5.37
CA PHE A 16 5.42 1.86 4.80
C PHE A 16 4.62 1.22 3.65
N ASN A 17 5.22 0.26 2.94
CA ASN A 17 4.64 -0.40 1.76
C ASN A 17 4.05 -1.79 2.04
N ALA A 18 3.98 -2.19 3.29
CA ALA A 18 3.35 -3.44 3.73
C ALA A 18 2.12 -3.15 4.59
N ILE A 19 1.09 -3.99 4.47
CA ILE A 19 -0.05 -3.97 5.39
C ILE A 19 0.45 -4.49 6.75
N PRO A 20 0.24 -3.75 7.85
CA PRO A 20 0.64 -4.20 9.18
C PRO A 20 -0.04 -5.52 9.56
N TYR A 21 0.74 -6.50 9.96
CA TYR A 21 0.22 -7.78 10.44
C TYR A 21 0.11 -7.81 11.98
N GLU A 22 0.75 -6.86 12.67
CA GLU A 22 0.76 -6.75 14.12
C GLU A 22 0.81 -5.28 14.54
N ALA A 23 0.11 -4.96 15.63
CA ALA A 23 0.21 -3.69 16.31
C ALA A 23 0.12 -3.91 17.82
N THR A 24 0.83 -3.09 18.60
CA THR A 24 0.84 -3.11 20.06
C THR A 24 0.48 -1.75 20.62
N ALA A 25 -0.29 -1.72 21.69
CA ALA A 25 -0.59 -0.50 22.43
C ALA A 25 -0.44 -0.77 23.93
N ASP A 26 0.42 0.02 24.58
CA ASP A 26 0.55 0.01 26.04
C ASP A 26 -0.32 1.12 26.62
N ILE A 27 -1.24 0.75 27.51
CA ILE A 27 -2.19 1.69 28.12
C ILE A 27 -2.14 1.57 29.66
N LEU A 28 -2.33 2.69 30.32
CA LEU A 28 -2.55 2.75 31.76
C LEU A 28 -4.03 3.07 32.02
N THR A 29 -4.70 2.24 32.80
CA THR A 29 -6.12 2.41 33.15
C THR A 29 -6.32 2.57 34.65
N ILE A 30 -7.35 3.30 35.07
CA ILE A 30 -7.67 3.50 36.49
C ILE A 30 -8.35 2.26 37.08
N ALA A 31 -9.04 1.49 36.23
CA ALA A 31 -9.75 0.26 36.60
C ALA A 31 -9.42 -0.84 35.59
N PRO A 32 -9.62 -2.13 35.95
CA PRO A 32 -9.44 -3.23 34.98
C PRO A 32 -10.24 -2.97 33.72
N ALA A 33 -9.57 -3.02 32.56
CA ALA A 33 -10.17 -2.69 31.25
C ALA A 33 -10.27 -3.93 30.32
N GLN A 34 -9.81 -5.09 30.77
CA GLN A 34 -9.74 -6.30 29.95
C GLN A 34 -11.10 -6.64 29.32
N ASP A 35 -12.16 -6.74 30.12
CA ASP A 35 -13.50 -7.07 29.62
C ASP A 35 -14.00 -6.06 28.56
N ALA A 36 -13.68 -4.78 28.74
CA ALA A 36 -14.09 -3.74 27.80
C ALA A 36 -13.32 -3.85 26.48
N ILE A 37 -12.03 -4.18 26.54
CA ILE A 37 -11.16 -4.40 25.36
C ILE A 37 -11.63 -5.64 24.60
N GLU A 38 -11.88 -6.74 25.30
CA GLU A 38 -12.37 -7.99 24.71
C GLU A 38 -13.74 -7.78 24.00
N GLN A 39 -14.66 -7.05 24.61
CA GLN A 39 -15.96 -6.72 23.99
C GLN A 39 -15.80 -5.85 22.72
N ILE A 40 -14.82 -4.96 22.68
CA ILE A 40 -14.51 -4.18 21.48
C ILE A 40 -13.90 -5.10 20.42
N TRP A 41 -12.98 -5.95 20.81
CA TRP A 41 -12.35 -6.93 19.93
C TRP A 41 -13.37 -7.86 19.26
N ASP A 42 -14.31 -8.40 20.01
CA ASP A 42 -15.36 -9.27 19.48
C ASP A 42 -16.15 -8.58 18.33
N LYS A 43 -16.42 -7.29 18.48
CA LYS A 43 -17.09 -6.50 17.43
C LYS A 43 -16.21 -6.28 16.21
N ILE A 44 -14.92 -6.07 16.42
CA ILE A 44 -13.93 -5.92 15.33
C ILE A 44 -13.79 -7.26 14.61
N TYR A 45 -13.53 -8.33 15.35
CA TYR A 45 -13.32 -9.67 14.80
C TYR A 45 -14.51 -10.17 13.99
N ALA A 46 -15.73 -9.93 14.46
CA ALA A 46 -16.95 -10.29 13.72
C ALA A 46 -17.01 -9.64 12.32
N ARG A 47 -16.33 -8.52 12.10
CA ARG A 47 -16.28 -7.82 10.80
C ARG A 47 -15.15 -8.33 9.89
N ILE A 48 -14.01 -8.72 10.47
CA ILE A 48 -12.79 -9.05 9.72
C ILE A 48 -12.59 -10.56 9.52
N GLN A 49 -13.19 -11.43 10.33
CA GLN A 49 -12.94 -12.87 10.37
C GLN A 49 -13.07 -13.60 9.02
N LYS A 50 -13.82 -13.04 8.07
CA LYS A 50 -13.94 -13.64 6.73
C LYS A 50 -12.68 -13.46 5.88
N ASN A 51 -11.96 -12.39 6.11
CA ASN A 51 -10.77 -12.02 5.33
C ASN A 51 -9.49 -12.37 6.10
N ASP A 52 -9.58 -12.39 7.43
CA ASP A 52 -8.47 -12.66 8.33
C ASP A 52 -8.96 -13.53 9.51
N PRO A 53 -9.12 -14.84 9.28
CA PRO A 53 -9.63 -15.77 10.31
C PRO A 53 -8.63 -16.00 11.45
N ASP A 54 -7.34 -15.73 11.21
CA ASP A 54 -6.27 -15.95 12.20
C ASP A 54 -5.98 -14.70 13.04
N ALA A 55 -6.71 -13.60 12.81
CA ALA A 55 -6.57 -12.39 13.61
C ALA A 55 -6.91 -12.66 15.08
N ARG A 56 -6.04 -12.21 15.99
CA ARG A 56 -6.20 -12.45 17.42
C ARG A 56 -5.83 -11.21 18.24
N LEU A 57 -6.40 -11.12 19.41
CA LEU A 57 -6.04 -10.16 20.46
C LEU A 57 -5.30 -10.90 21.58
N GLU A 58 -4.17 -10.33 21.99
CA GLU A 58 -3.45 -10.77 23.18
C GLU A 58 -3.38 -9.61 24.18
N ILE A 59 -3.75 -9.88 25.43
CA ILE A 59 -3.72 -8.88 26.50
C ILE A 59 -2.79 -9.40 27.59
N GLN A 60 -1.89 -8.55 28.05
CA GLN A 60 -0.96 -8.89 29.13
C GLN A 60 -0.77 -7.69 30.06
N ASP A 61 -0.58 -7.97 31.34
CA ASP A 61 -0.17 -6.96 32.30
C ASP A 61 1.30 -6.63 32.13
N ILE A 62 1.63 -5.36 32.15
CA ILE A 62 2.99 -4.85 32.08
C ILE A 62 3.34 -4.05 33.33
N ALA A 63 4.63 -3.87 33.60
CA ALA A 63 5.08 -3.02 34.70
C ALA A 63 4.64 -1.56 34.45
N ILE A 64 4.25 -0.88 35.53
CA ILE A 64 3.88 0.54 35.45
C ILE A 64 5.09 1.35 34.94
N PRO A 65 4.94 2.06 33.82
CA PRO A 65 6.05 2.79 33.20
C PRO A 65 6.39 4.06 33.99
N ASN A 66 7.63 4.50 33.85
CA ASN A 66 8.07 5.80 34.37
C ASN A 66 7.63 7.00 33.53
N ARG A 67 7.08 6.76 32.34
CA ARG A 67 6.64 7.80 31.40
C ARG A 67 5.33 7.37 30.75
N VAL A 68 4.49 8.35 30.53
CA VAL A 68 3.29 8.26 29.67
C VAL A 68 3.34 9.43 28.70
N TRP A 69 2.72 9.30 27.54
CA TRP A 69 2.60 10.43 26.65
C TRP A 69 1.71 11.51 27.25
N SER A 70 1.98 12.76 26.90
CA SER A 70 1.08 13.85 27.30
C SER A 70 -0.32 13.60 26.75
N GLY A 71 -1.35 14.06 27.45
CA GLY A 71 -2.73 13.93 27.00
C GLY A 71 -2.95 14.51 25.60
N ASP A 72 -2.28 15.60 25.27
CA ASP A 72 -2.36 16.25 23.94
C ASP A 72 -1.72 15.36 22.86
N THR A 73 -0.54 14.78 23.10
CA THR A 73 0.12 13.87 22.16
C THR A 73 -0.72 12.62 21.93
N ALA A 74 -1.21 11.98 23.00
CA ALA A 74 -2.03 10.78 22.91
C ALA A 74 -3.35 11.07 22.18
N SER A 75 -4.03 12.15 22.52
CA SER A 75 -5.28 12.57 21.87
C SER A 75 -5.08 12.92 20.40
N GLY A 76 -3.98 13.64 20.09
CA GLY A 76 -3.61 13.98 18.71
C GLY A 76 -3.35 12.71 17.88
N LEU A 77 -2.57 11.76 18.41
CA LEU A 77 -2.28 10.50 17.73
C LEU A 77 -3.54 9.66 17.48
N LEU A 78 -4.38 9.48 18.50
CA LEU A 78 -5.65 8.75 18.36
C LEU A 78 -6.59 9.42 17.35
N THR A 79 -6.60 10.76 17.30
CA THR A 79 -7.37 11.52 16.30
C THR A 79 -6.80 11.31 14.89
N VAL A 80 -5.46 11.34 14.74
CA VAL A 80 -4.83 11.02 13.45
C VAL A 80 -5.21 9.62 13.01
N LEU A 81 -5.08 8.61 13.87
CA LEU A 81 -5.42 7.22 13.54
C LEU A 81 -6.90 7.05 13.16
N GLY A 82 -7.81 7.73 13.87
CA GLY A 82 -9.24 7.67 13.58
C GLY A 82 -9.69 8.46 12.35
N GLY A 83 -8.94 9.48 11.95
CA GLY A 83 -9.25 10.36 10.82
C GLY A 83 -8.35 10.20 9.60
N PHE A 84 -7.29 9.40 9.72
CA PHE A 84 -6.37 9.15 8.63
C PHE A 84 -7.04 8.29 7.56
N ALA A 85 -6.93 8.74 6.32
CA ALA A 85 -7.46 7.96 5.22
C ALA A 85 -6.62 6.68 5.08
N ASP A 86 -7.22 5.54 5.39
CA ASP A 86 -6.61 4.21 5.27
C ASP A 86 -7.57 3.23 4.59
N GLY A 87 -7.04 2.33 3.76
CA GLY A 87 -7.81 1.33 3.03
C GLY A 87 -7.98 1.62 1.53
N VAL A 88 -8.98 0.96 0.93
CA VAL A 88 -9.31 1.04 -0.50
C VAL A 88 -10.36 2.11 -0.72
N TYR A 89 -10.08 3.06 -1.62
CA TYR A 89 -10.96 4.19 -1.95
C TYR A 89 -11.68 4.04 -3.28
N ALA A 90 -11.01 3.43 -4.26
CA ALA A 90 -11.64 3.20 -5.56
C ALA A 90 -11.13 1.90 -6.21
N ARG A 91 -11.90 1.43 -7.21
CA ARG A 91 -11.54 0.29 -8.03
C ARG A 91 -11.71 0.63 -9.50
N HIS A 92 -10.80 0.14 -10.32
CA HIS A 92 -10.91 0.14 -11.77
C HIS A 92 -12.10 -0.76 -12.21
N PRO A 93 -12.73 -0.53 -13.37
CA PRO A 93 -13.81 -1.40 -13.90
C PRO A 93 -13.45 -2.89 -13.98
N SER A 94 -12.18 -3.24 -14.11
CA SER A 94 -11.70 -4.64 -14.03
C SER A 94 -11.79 -5.27 -12.63
N GLY A 95 -12.16 -4.49 -11.60
CA GLY A 95 -12.23 -4.93 -10.21
C GLY A 95 -10.92 -4.74 -9.42
N VAL A 96 -9.81 -4.43 -10.08
CA VAL A 96 -8.52 -4.14 -9.42
C VAL A 96 -8.62 -2.84 -8.62
N VAL A 97 -7.97 -2.77 -7.48
CA VAL A 97 -7.84 -1.54 -6.69
C VAL A 97 -7.16 -0.47 -7.54
N SER A 98 -7.77 0.71 -7.66
CA SER A 98 -7.18 1.87 -8.33
C SER A 98 -6.57 2.86 -7.35
N ASP A 99 -7.23 3.08 -6.21
CA ASP A 99 -6.80 4.07 -5.25
C ASP A 99 -6.84 3.50 -3.84
N SER A 100 -5.74 3.60 -3.14
CA SER A 100 -5.61 3.14 -1.75
C SER A 100 -4.65 3.99 -0.95
N SER A 101 -4.81 3.91 0.35
CA SER A 101 -3.88 4.41 1.34
C SER A 101 -3.57 3.29 2.33
N ASN A 102 -2.32 3.16 2.73
CA ASN A 102 -1.88 2.20 3.73
C ASN A 102 -1.06 2.92 4.80
N LEU A 103 -1.54 2.94 6.03
CA LEU A 103 -0.74 3.31 7.20
C LEU A 103 0.10 2.08 7.58
N GLY A 104 1.31 2.01 7.04
CA GLY A 104 2.14 0.80 7.08
C GLY A 104 3.01 0.67 8.32
N HIS A 105 3.35 1.79 9.00
CA HIS A 105 4.28 1.75 10.11
C HIS A 105 4.04 2.88 11.11
N ILE A 106 3.98 2.54 12.39
CA ILE A 106 3.98 3.48 13.51
C ILE A 106 5.13 3.11 14.43
N TYR A 107 5.99 4.08 14.73
CA TYR A 107 7.19 3.85 15.54
C TYR A 107 7.65 5.11 16.27
N TYR A 108 8.56 4.91 17.23
CA TYR A 108 9.17 6.01 17.96
C TYR A 108 10.62 6.21 17.54
N LYS A 109 10.98 7.44 17.18
CA LYS A 109 12.33 7.79 16.74
C LYS A 109 12.70 9.22 17.17
N ASP A 110 13.89 9.39 17.72
CA ASP A 110 14.48 10.69 18.08
C ASP A 110 13.55 11.57 18.96
N GLY A 111 12.80 10.96 19.87
CA GLY A 111 11.88 11.66 20.74
C GLY A 111 10.51 11.95 20.12
N MET A 112 10.23 11.47 18.93
CA MET A 112 9.00 11.72 18.19
C MET A 112 8.28 10.43 17.82
N VAL A 113 6.95 10.48 17.78
CA VAL A 113 6.12 9.45 17.16
C VAL A 113 6.10 9.70 15.67
N CYS A 114 6.44 8.68 14.91
CA CYS A 114 6.47 8.70 13.45
C CYS A 114 5.39 7.77 12.89
N LEU A 115 4.74 8.22 11.82
CA LEU A 115 3.74 7.46 11.06
C LEU A 115 4.17 7.46 9.60
N ASP A 116 4.41 6.28 9.04
CA ASP A 116 4.72 6.13 7.63
C ASP A 116 3.52 5.55 6.90
N ALA A 117 3.09 6.23 5.84
CA ALA A 117 1.98 5.81 5.01
C ALA A 117 2.35 5.83 3.53
N MET A 118 1.69 4.97 2.76
CA MET A 118 1.84 4.89 1.32
C MET A 118 0.51 5.09 0.62
N LEU A 119 0.48 6.05 -0.30
CA LEU A 119 -0.61 6.21 -1.26
C LEU A 119 -0.26 5.49 -2.56
N ARG A 120 -1.26 4.85 -3.15
CA ARG A 120 -1.19 4.29 -4.51
C ARG A 120 -2.45 4.71 -5.24
N CYS A 121 -2.29 5.48 -6.31
CA CYS A 121 -3.41 5.99 -7.10
C CYS A 121 -3.11 5.82 -8.58
N MET A 122 -4.11 5.42 -9.36
CA MET A 122 -4.05 5.43 -10.84
C MET A 122 -4.36 6.81 -11.40
N ASP A 123 -5.01 7.67 -10.61
CA ASP A 123 -5.40 9.02 -10.98
C ASP A 123 -4.70 10.08 -10.13
N ALA A 124 -4.15 11.11 -10.79
CA ALA A 124 -3.39 12.16 -10.11
C ALA A 124 -4.26 13.06 -9.23
N GLN A 125 -5.55 13.24 -9.53
CA GLN A 125 -6.46 14.05 -8.72
C GLN A 125 -6.85 13.28 -7.45
N ALA A 126 -7.07 11.97 -7.56
CA ALA A 126 -7.30 11.09 -6.42
C ALA A 126 -6.09 11.09 -5.47
N GLU A 127 -4.86 11.01 -6.02
CA GLU A 127 -3.62 11.12 -5.24
C GLU A 127 -3.56 12.44 -4.47
N GLN A 128 -3.83 13.57 -5.14
CA GLN A 128 -3.82 14.89 -4.50
C GLN A 128 -4.88 15.01 -3.40
N ALA A 129 -6.08 14.49 -3.62
CA ALA A 129 -7.16 14.51 -2.64
C ALA A 129 -6.81 13.73 -1.38
N LEU A 130 -6.26 12.53 -1.52
CA LEU A 130 -5.81 11.70 -0.38
C LEU A 130 -4.63 12.35 0.35
N GLN A 131 -3.65 12.91 -0.36
CA GLN A 131 -2.56 13.67 0.25
C GLN A 131 -3.07 14.88 1.05
N LEU A 132 -4.03 15.63 0.51
CA LEU A 132 -4.62 16.77 1.20
C LEU A 132 -5.34 16.32 2.46
N SER A 133 -6.10 15.22 2.40
CA SER A 133 -6.77 14.62 3.57
C SER A 133 -5.77 14.29 4.68
N HIS A 134 -4.70 13.54 4.35
CA HIS A 134 -3.65 13.17 5.32
C HIS A 134 -3.00 14.40 5.96
N ARG A 135 -2.59 15.35 5.14
CA ARG A 135 -1.95 16.59 5.62
C ARG A 135 -2.87 17.41 6.51
N THR A 136 -4.15 17.48 6.17
CA THR A 136 -5.14 18.21 6.96
C THR A 136 -5.32 17.60 8.34
N VAL A 137 -5.55 16.28 8.41
CA VAL A 137 -5.70 15.57 9.70
C VAL A 137 -4.44 15.70 10.54
N CYS A 138 -3.26 15.47 9.96
CA CYS A 138 -1.99 15.63 10.66
C CYS A 138 -1.81 17.05 11.21
N ALA A 139 -2.05 18.08 10.39
CA ALA A 139 -1.91 19.47 10.81
C ALA A 139 -2.88 19.86 11.92
N MET A 140 -4.13 19.40 11.87
CA MET A 140 -5.13 19.62 12.92
C MET A 140 -4.74 19.00 14.25
N CYS A 141 -3.95 17.93 14.23
CA CYS A 141 -3.49 17.20 15.43
C CYS A 141 -2.05 17.57 15.84
N GLY A 142 -1.44 18.58 15.23
CA GLY A 142 -0.09 19.03 15.56
C GLY A 142 1.04 18.16 15.00
N PHE A 143 0.75 17.28 14.05
CA PHE A 143 1.75 16.48 13.34
C PHE A 143 2.25 17.20 12.08
N ALA A 144 3.56 17.13 11.85
CA ALA A 144 4.17 17.59 10.60
C ALA A 144 4.19 16.44 9.58
N GLY A 145 3.65 16.69 8.39
CA GLY A 145 3.68 15.72 7.29
C GLY A 145 4.67 16.13 6.20
N GLN A 146 5.44 15.16 5.71
CA GLN A 146 6.34 15.35 4.56
C GLN A 146 6.19 14.19 3.57
N ILE A 147 6.41 14.47 2.30
CA ILE A 147 6.50 13.45 1.25
C ILE A 147 7.97 13.05 1.13
N VAL A 148 8.27 11.79 1.44
CA VAL A 148 9.65 11.25 1.40
C VAL A 148 10.00 10.75 0.02
N SER A 149 9.03 10.12 -0.68
CA SER A 149 9.19 9.58 -2.01
C SER A 149 7.86 9.64 -2.75
N ARG A 150 7.89 9.69 -4.08
CA ARG A 150 6.70 9.71 -4.91
C ARG A 150 6.90 8.88 -6.17
N TYR A 151 5.96 7.98 -6.43
CA TYR A 151 5.72 7.40 -7.75
C TYR A 151 4.49 8.10 -8.33
N PRO A 152 4.60 8.75 -9.50
CA PRO A 152 3.45 9.35 -10.16
C PRO A 152 2.35 8.33 -10.43
N ALA A 153 1.11 8.79 -10.51
CA ALA A 153 -0.01 7.97 -10.95
C ALA A 153 0.27 7.35 -12.32
N TRP A 154 -0.13 6.09 -12.49
CA TRP A 154 -0.05 5.40 -13.77
C TRP A 154 -1.46 4.96 -14.17
N PRO A 155 -2.17 5.77 -15.01
CA PRO A 155 -3.49 5.41 -15.49
C PRO A 155 -3.44 4.12 -16.30
N ALA A 156 -4.45 3.28 -16.15
CA ALA A 156 -4.61 2.13 -17.02
C ALA A 156 -4.79 2.60 -18.47
N GLN A 157 -4.00 2.03 -19.38
CA GLN A 157 -4.08 2.31 -20.82
C GLN A 157 -4.75 1.11 -21.49
N ASP A 158 -6.04 1.24 -21.77
CA ASP A 158 -6.79 0.17 -22.43
C ASP A 158 -6.54 0.19 -23.95
N ASN A 159 -6.26 -0.98 -24.52
CA ASN A 159 -6.16 -1.21 -25.97
C ASN A 159 -5.08 -0.38 -26.70
N GLY A 160 -3.96 -0.09 -26.06
CA GLY A 160 -2.82 0.57 -26.70
C GLY A 160 -2.22 -0.28 -27.84
N THR A 161 -1.61 0.39 -28.82
CA THR A 161 -0.94 -0.27 -29.94
C THR A 161 0.20 -1.16 -29.45
N LEU A 162 0.99 -0.66 -28.51
CA LEU A 162 2.12 -1.39 -27.91
C LEU A 162 1.63 -2.65 -27.18
N GLN A 163 0.56 -2.54 -26.38
CA GLN A 163 -0.03 -3.66 -25.66
C GLN A 163 -0.51 -4.75 -26.62
N THR A 164 -1.26 -4.38 -27.66
CA THR A 164 -1.77 -5.31 -28.66
C THR A 164 -0.64 -6.02 -29.39
N LEU A 165 0.40 -5.28 -29.78
CA LEU A 165 1.56 -5.83 -30.46
C LEU A 165 2.35 -6.80 -29.54
N ALA A 166 2.53 -6.45 -28.28
CA ALA A 166 3.22 -7.30 -27.31
C ALA A 166 2.44 -8.61 -27.07
N ALA A 167 1.12 -8.54 -26.92
CA ALA A 167 0.27 -9.72 -26.75
C ALA A 167 0.38 -10.67 -27.96
N GLN A 168 0.40 -10.12 -29.19
CA GLN A 168 0.60 -10.93 -30.39
C GLN A 168 2.00 -11.55 -30.44
N CYS A 169 3.05 -10.82 -30.02
CA CYS A 169 4.41 -11.35 -29.97
C CYS A 169 4.53 -12.47 -28.93
N TYR A 170 3.81 -12.36 -27.83
CA TYR A 170 3.74 -13.41 -26.80
C TYR A 170 3.07 -14.67 -27.35
N LEU A 171 1.94 -14.53 -28.02
CA LEU A 171 1.24 -15.65 -28.67
C LEU A 171 2.15 -16.35 -29.69
N ASP A 172 2.87 -15.59 -30.51
CA ASP A 172 3.79 -16.11 -31.52
C ASP A 172 5.02 -16.82 -30.92
N ALA A 173 5.44 -16.44 -29.72
CA ALA A 173 6.58 -17.04 -29.02
C ALA A 173 6.20 -18.27 -28.21
N THR A 174 5.00 -18.31 -27.63
CA THR A 174 4.59 -19.31 -26.65
C THR A 174 3.48 -20.25 -27.16
N GLY A 175 2.72 -19.84 -28.18
CA GLY A 175 1.49 -20.50 -28.60
C GLY A 175 0.32 -20.28 -27.65
N GLN A 176 0.45 -19.41 -26.64
CA GLN A 176 -0.57 -19.10 -25.64
C GLN A 176 -0.98 -17.62 -25.71
N GLU A 177 -2.23 -17.34 -25.39
CA GLU A 177 -2.69 -15.96 -25.27
C GLU A 177 -2.06 -15.28 -24.05
N ALA A 178 -1.67 -14.01 -24.19
CA ALA A 178 -1.16 -13.22 -23.09
C ALA A 178 -2.29 -12.82 -22.13
N GLU A 179 -2.06 -12.99 -20.85
CA GLU A 179 -2.92 -12.39 -19.83
C GLU A 179 -2.53 -10.90 -19.66
N VAL A 180 -3.45 -10.02 -20.04
CA VAL A 180 -3.27 -8.58 -19.87
C VAL A 180 -3.99 -8.15 -18.61
N THR A 181 -3.24 -7.64 -17.64
CA THR A 181 -3.77 -7.25 -16.33
C THR A 181 -3.40 -5.82 -15.97
N VAL A 182 -4.23 -5.22 -15.13
CA VAL A 182 -3.92 -3.99 -14.43
C VAL A 182 -3.48 -4.37 -13.01
N GLN A 183 -2.38 -3.81 -12.54
CA GLN A 183 -1.83 -4.12 -11.22
C GLN A 183 -1.81 -2.87 -10.33
N HIS A 184 -2.11 -3.04 -9.05
CA HIS A 184 -2.03 -1.96 -8.05
C HIS A 184 -0.63 -1.85 -7.46
N VAL A 185 0.33 -1.46 -8.30
CA VAL A 185 1.76 -1.37 -7.97
C VAL A 185 2.36 -0.04 -8.42
N GLY A 186 3.43 0.39 -7.78
CA GLY A 186 4.25 1.51 -8.26
C GLY A 186 5.41 0.97 -9.09
N LEU A 187 5.53 1.42 -10.33
CA LEU A 187 6.58 0.99 -11.26
C LEU A 187 7.20 2.20 -11.96
N GLU A 188 8.43 2.04 -12.39
CA GLU A 188 9.24 3.08 -13.04
C GLU A 188 8.62 3.73 -14.27
N PRO A 189 7.83 3.03 -15.12
CA PRO A 189 7.16 3.66 -16.26
C PRO A 189 6.28 4.85 -15.90
N SER A 190 5.76 4.91 -14.68
CA SER A 190 4.97 6.07 -14.21
C SER A 190 5.75 7.38 -14.29
N HIS A 191 7.07 7.34 -14.04
CA HIS A 191 7.95 8.51 -14.16
C HIS A 191 8.19 8.94 -15.62
N LEU A 192 8.15 8.00 -16.55
CA LEU A 192 8.26 8.29 -17.99
C LEU A 192 6.97 8.92 -18.50
N LEU A 193 5.83 8.35 -18.15
CA LEU A 193 4.50 8.86 -18.49
C LEU A 193 4.24 10.25 -17.90
N ALA A 194 4.69 10.52 -16.68
CA ALA A 194 4.58 11.85 -16.09
C ALA A 194 5.37 12.94 -16.85
N LYS A 195 6.33 12.54 -17.68
CA LYS A 195 7.09 13.46 -18.56
C LYS A 195 6.54 13.53 -19.97
N ASN A 196 5.88 12.47 -20.43
CA ASN A 196 5.27 12.40 -21.74
C ASN A 196 4.00 11.54 -21.67
N GLU A 197 2.87 12.20 -21.51
CA GLU A 197 1.55 11.55 -21.40
C GLU A 197 1.10 10.81 -22.67
N GLN A 198 1.75 11.09 -23.82
CA GLN A 198 1.47 10.41 -25.09
C GLN A 198 2.26 9.10 -25.25
N MET A 199 3.15 8.78 -24.31
CA MET A 199 3.92 7.54 -24.35
C MET A 199 3.03 6.36 -23.98
N GLU A 200 3.11 5.28 -24.75
CA GLU A 200 2.58 3.98 -24.33
C GLU A 200 3.63 3.23 -23.52
N CYS A 201 3.22 2.70 -22.38
CA CYS A 201 4.08 1.90 -21.51
C CYS A 201 3.36 0.62 -21.10
N ILE A 202 4.08 -0.50 -21.18
CA ILE A 202 3.65 -1.80 -20.64
C ILE A 202 4.76 -2.37 -19.78
N CYS A 203 4.40 -3.17 -18.80
CA CYS A 203 5.33 -4.03 -18.09
C CYS A 203 5.19 -5.47 -18.56
N VAL A 204 6.30 -6.08 -18.88
CA VAL A 204 6.39 -7.49 -19.27
C VAL A 204 7.56 -8.13 -18.53
N GLY A 205 7.45 -9.41 -18.22
CA GLY A 205 8.52 -10.11 -17.51
C GLY A 205 8.34 -11.61 -17.52
N MET A 206 9.38 -12.29 -17.07
CA MET A 206 9.34 -13.72 -16.77
C MET A 206 8.50 -13.97 -15.52
N GLU A 207 8.05 -15.20 -15.34
CA GLU A 207 7.29 -15.58 -14.15
C GLU A 207 8.22 -15.56 -12.91
N LEU A 208 7.90 -14.67 -11.97
CA LEU A 208 8.60 -14.47 -10.72
C LEU A 208 7.70 -14.97 -9.58
N LEU A 209 8.25 -15.81 -8.73
CA LEU A 209 7.55 -16.37 -7.56
C LEU A 209 8.13 -15.78 -6.28
N ASP A 210 7.27 -15.59 -5.27
CA ASP A 210 7.64 -15.09 -3.94
C ASP A 210 8.41 -13.77 -3.97
N CYS A 211 7.99 -12.86 -4.86
CA CYS A 211 8.59 -11.55 -5.08
C CYS A 211 8.78 -10.77 -3.78
N HIS A 212 9.93 -10.10 -3.62
CA HIS A 212 10.31 -9.34 -2.42
C HIS A 212 10.49 -10.15 -1.14
N SER A 213 10.74 -11.45 -1.27
CA SER A 213 11.01 -12.33 -0.15
C SER A 213 12.39 -13.00 -0.28
N PRO A 214 12.95 -13.58 0.82
CA PRO A 214 14.16 -14.40 0.74
C PRO A 214 13.99 -15.67 -0.11
N GLN A 215 12.76 -16.04 -0.45
CA GLN A 215 12.39 -17.19 -1.29
C GLN A 215 12.14 -16.78 -2.74
N GLU A 216 12.41 -15.54 -3.12
CA GLU A 216 12.23 -15.05 -4.48
C GLU A 216 12.98 -15.92 -5.49
N ARG A 217 12.29 -16.35 -6.54
CA ARG A 217 12.83 -17.22 -7.57
C ARG A 217 12.16 -17.04 -8.91
N TRP A 218 12.91 -17.23 -9.98
CA TRP A 218 12.38 -17.23 -11.33
C TRP A 218 12.05 -18.66 -11.80
N LYS A 219 11.01 -18.75 -12.59
CA LYS A 219 10.65 -19.95 -13.30
C LYS A 219 11.42 -20.00 -14.62
N LEU A 220 12.48 -20.82 -14.65
CA LEU A 220 13.50 -20.79 -15.71
C LEU A 220 12.94 -21.11 -17.11
N ASP A 221 11.91 -21.93 -17.22
CA ASP A 221 11.26 -22.27 -18.48
C ASP A 221 10.48 -21.09 -19.12
N THR A 222 10.30 -20.00 -18.40
CA THR A 222 9.67 -18.77 -18.92
C THR A 222 10.68 -17.78 -19.51
N ILE A 223 11.97 -17.98 -19.33
CA ILE A 223 13.03 -17.06 -19.77
C ILE A 223 13.14 -17.04 -21.30
N GLU A 224 13.30 -18.21 -21.93
CA GLU A 224 13.47 -18.32 -23.37
C GLU A 224 12.28 -17.76 -24.16
N PRO A 225 11.01 -18.12 -23.85
CA PRO A 225 9.84 -17.51 -24.47
C PRO A 225 9.76 -16.00 -24.27
N PHE A 226 10.12 -15.50 -23.10
CA PHE A 226 10.16 -14.07 -22.83
C PHE A 226 11.18 -13.34 -23.72
N VAL A 227 12.41 -13.86 -23.84
CA VAL A 227 13.45 -13.28 -24.70
C VAL A 227 12.99 -13.29 -26.17
N GLU A 228 12.39 -14.37 -26.63
CA GLU A 228 11.86 -14.47 -28.00
C GLU A 228 10.75 -13.45 -28.25
N MET A 229 9.79 -13.31 -27.30
CA MET A 229 8.75 -12.29 -27.35
C MET A 229 9.34 -10.87 -27.50
N ILE A 230 10.34 -10.51 -26.68
CA ILE A 230 10.97 -9.18 -26.74
C ILE A 230 11.68 -8.97 -28.08
N GLN A 231 12.40 -9.96 -28.61
CA GLN A 231 13.08 -9.86 -29.90
C GLN A 231 12.06 -9.62 -31.04
N ARG A 232 10.95 -10.34 -31.03
CA ARG A 232 9.85 -10.17 -32.00
C ARG A 232 9.22 -8.77 -31.88
N LEU A 233 8.96 -8.31 -30.65
CA LEU A 233 8.39 -6.99 -30.38
C LEU A 233 9.28 -5.87 -30.91
N LEU A 234 10.58 -5.90 -30.57
CA LEU A 234 11.55 -4.91 -31.04
C LEU A 234 11.70 -4.92 -32.57
N SER A 235 11.72 -6.09 -33.20
CA SER A 235 11.76 -6.22 -34.65
C SER A 235 10.54 -5.57 -35.31
N ARG A 236 9.34 -5.81 -34.80
CA ARG A 236 8.10 -5.22 -35.35
C ARG A 236 8.03 -3.70 -35.14
N LEU A 237 8.47 -3.22 -33.98
CA LEU A 237 8.52 -1.78 -33.69
C LEU A 237 9.53 -1.06 -34.61
N SER A 238 10.66 -1.69 -34.95
CA SER A 238 11.65 -1.09 -35.86
C SER A 238 11.18 -0.98 -37.32
N THR A 239 10.21 -1.80 -37.72
CA THR A 239 9.65 -1.81 -39.08
C THR A 239 8.34 -1.03 -39.21
N ALA A 240 7.75 -0.60 -38.09
CA ALA A 240 6.54 0.22 -38.11
C ALA A 240 6.86 1.63 -38.64
N PRO A 241 5.95 2.23 -39.44
CA PRO A 241 6.09 3.63 -39.83
C PRO A 241 6.19 4.50 -38.59
N GLN A 242 7.24 5.28 -38.50
CA GLN A 242 7.36 6.26 -37.40
C GLN A 242 6.30 7.36 -37.60
N PRO A 243 5.63 7.81 -36.50
CA PRO A 243 4.61 8.84 -36.57
C PRO A 243 5.13 10.21 -37.01
#